data_55d2b5805a734ede50bed811afb07f4e
#
_entry.id   55d2b5805a734ede50bed811afb07f4e
#
_cell.length_a   1.000
_cell.length_b   1.000
_cell.length_c   1.000
_cell.angle_alpha   90.00
_cell.angle_beta   90.00
_cell.angle_gamma   90.00
#
_symmetry.space_group_name_H-M   'P 1'
#
loop_
_entity.id
_entity.type
_entity.pdbx_description
1 polymer ?
#
loop_
_entity_poly.entity_id
_entity_poly.type
_entity_poly.pdbx_seq_one_letter_code
_entity_poly.pdbx_strand_id
1 'polypeptide(L)'
;MAKVDAGTAARELLHVVMLVMRTVAADMRREPGAVAPAQMGTLMKVSVGPCTMSSLARHQAVSLPTVSKSVDMLVRRGWLERWVDKHDRRHTMVRLTPQGRKVLGDIKKRTEQHVRRSLTPLTVAEREQLVAAMRVLTRVLAMPGGQEF
;
A
#
# COMPACT_ATOMS: atom_id res chain seq x y z
N MET A 1 -16.74 3.70 -34.13
CA MET A 1 -16.16 3.31 -32.83
C MET A 1 -17.01 3.89 -31.71
N ALA A 2 -17.60 3.06 -30.87
CA ALA A 2 -18.34 3.56 -29.72
C ALA A 2 -17.39 4.36 -28.81
N LYS A 3 -17.79 5.58 -28.47
CA LYS A 3 -17.03 6.44 -27.57
C LYS A 3 -17.05 5.80 -26.17
N VAL A 4 -15.91 5.35 -25.66
CA VAL A 4 -15.79 4.82 -24.29
C VAL A 4 -16.09 5.98 -23.33
N ASP A 5 -17.18 5.88 -22.58
CA ASP A 5 -17.53 6.88 -21.56
C ASP A 5 -16.78 6.65 -20.25
N ALA A 6 -16.81 7.66 -19.38
CA ALA A 6 -16.14 7.62 -18.07
C ALA A 6 -16.69 6.49 -17.17
N GLY A 7 -17.97 6.14 -17.28
CA GLY A 7 -18.59 5.06 -16.51
C GLY A 7 -18.02 3.69 -16.89
N THR A 8 -17.86 3.44 -18.20
CA THR A 8 -17.24 2.22 -18.69
C THR A 8 -15.77 2.13 -18.26
N ALA A 9 -15.00 3.22 -18.40
CA ALA A 9 -13.62 3.26 -17.96
C ALA A 9 -13.47 3.01 -16.45
N ALA A 10 -14.37 3.56 -15.63
CA ALA A 10 -14.37 3.36 -14.20
C ALA A 10 -14.65 1.90 -13.80
N ARG A 11 -15.63 1.25 -14.45
CA ARG A 11 -15.93 -0.17 -14.21
C ARG A 11 -14.75 -1.08 -14.54
N GLU A 12 -14.12 -0.87 -15.69
CA GLU A 12 -12.93 -1.65 -16.08
C GLU A 12 -11.76 -1.44 -15.12
N LEU A 13 -11.50 -0.19 -14.74
CA LEU A 13 -10.47 0.12 -13.75
C LEU A 13 -10.70 -0.60 -12.43
N LEU A 14 -11.91 -0.50 -11.87
CA LEU A 14 -12.25 -1.15 -10.60
C LEU A 14 -12.14 -2.68 -10.70
N HIS A 15 -12.57 -3.26 -11.82
CA HIS A 15 -12.44 -4.70 -12.07
C HIS A 15 -10.97 -5.14 -12.06
N VAL A 16 -10.11 -4.44 -12.81
CA VAL A 16 -8.67 -4.73 -12.88
C VAL A 16 -7.99 -4.54 -11.51
N VAL A 17 -8.31 -3.46 -10.80
CA VAL A 17 -7.78 -3.22 -9.44
C VAL A 17 -8.10 -4.38 -8.50
N MET A 18 -9.35 -4.88 -8.52
CA MET A 18 -9.76 -6.03 -7.70
C MET A 18 -9.00 -7.32 -8.08
N LEU A 19 -8.75 -7.56 -9.37
CA LEU A 19 -7.95 -8.70 -9.83
C LEU A 19 -6.50 -8.61 -9.33
N VAL A 20 -5.87 -7.45 -9.48
CA VAL A 20 -4.50 -7.20 -9.02
C VAL A 20 -4.41 -7.39 -7.51
N MET A 21 -5.32 -6.78 -6.74
CA MET A 21 -5.36 -6.91 -5.28
C MET A 21 -5.52 -8.36 -4.83
N ARG A 22 -6.38 -9.14 -5.49
CA ARG A 22 -6.57 -10.58 -5.20
C ARG A 22 -5.29 -11.37 -5.48
N THR A 23 -4.62 -11.10 -6.59
CA THR A 23 -3.38 -11.77 -6.99
C THR A 23 -2.25 -11.49 -5.98
N VAL A 24 -2.06 -10.22 -5.64
CA VAL A 24 -1.05 -9.79 -4.64
C VAL A 24 -1.35 -10.36 -3.26
N ALA A 25 -2.61 -10.32 -2.82
CA ALA A 25 -3.00 -10.87 -1.52
C ALA A 25 -2.83 -12.39 -1.44
N ALA A 26 -3.04 -13.12 -2.55
CA ALA A 26 -2.82 -14.56 -2.59
C ALA A 26 -1.33 -14.92 -2.45
N ASP A 27 -0.45 -14.15 -3.09
CA ASP A 27 1.00 -14.33 -2.98
C ASP A 27 1.48 -14.04 -1.56
N MET A 28 1.03 -12.93 -0.99
CA MET A 28 1.40 -12.52 0.38
C MET A 28 0.99 -13.55 1.44
N ARG A 29 -0.13 -14.25 1.28
CA ARG A 29 -0.61 -15.27 2.26
C ARG A 29 0.20 -16.56 2.25
N ARG A 30 0.95 -16.85 1.20
CA ARG A 30 1.73 -18.09 1.07
C ARG A 30 3.06 -18.06 1.83
N GLU A 31 3.48 -16.90 2.31
CA GLU A 31 4.77 -16.70 2.94
C GLU A 31 4.74 -16.93 4.46
N PRO A 32 5.75 -17.60 5.03
CA PRO A 32 5.96 -17.63 6.47
C PRO A 32 6.12 -16.18 7.00
N GLY A 33 5.34 -15.82 8.01
CA GLY A 33 5.34 -14.45 8.54
C GLY A 33 4.51 -13.45 7.72
N ALA A 34 3.56 -13.94 6.96
CA ALA A 34 2.64 -13.14 6.15
C ALA A 34 2.17 -11.87 6.89
N VAL A 35 2.12 -10.78 6.14
CA VAL A 35 1.67 -9.48 6.63
C VAL A 35 0.21 -9.32 6.27
N ALA A 36 -0.63 -9.07 7.26
CA ALA A 36 -2.04 -8.80 7.00
C ALA A 36 -2.20 -7.48 6.22
N PRO A 37 -3.26 -7.33 5.40
CA PRO A 37 -3.48 -6.10 4.63
C PRO A 37 -3.44 -4.81 5.47
N ALA A 38 -4.05 -4.82 6.68
CA ALA A 38 -4.01 -3.69 7.60
C ALA A 38 -2.58 -3.35 8.08
N GLN A 39 -1.76 -4.38 8.32
CA GLN A 39 -0.35 -4.19 8.68
C GLN A 39 0.47 -3.64 7.50
N MET A 40 0.18 -4.09 6.28
CA MET A 40 0.82 -3.55 5.08
C MET A 40 0.49 -2.07 4.91
N GLY A 41 -0.78 -1.66 5.06
CA GLY A 41 -1.18 -0.26 5.05
C GLY A 41 -0.42 0.58 6.08
N THR A 42 -0.23 0.06 7.30
CA THR A 42 0.58 0.69 8.34
C THR A 42 2.04 0.86 7.90
N LEU A 43 2.69 -0.21 7.41
CA LEU A 43 4.08 -0.17 6.95
C LEU A 43 4.27 0.81 5.78
N MET A 44 3.35 0.81 4.83
CA MET A 44 3.38 1.73 3.69
C MET A 44 3.25 3.18 4.13
N LYS A 45 2.29 3.51 5.01
CA LYS A 45 2.13 4.90 5.51
C LYS A 45 3.36 5.37 6.26
N VAL A 46 3.90 4.54 7.14
CA VAL A 46 5.08 4.88 7.96
C VAL A 46 6.37 4.91 7.13
N SER A 47 6.38 4.31 5.94
CA SER A 47 7.55 4.34 5.04
C SER A 47 7.84 5.71 4.45
N VAL A 48 6.83 6.56 4.36
CA VAL A 48 6.96 7.95 3.87
C VAL A 48 7.61 8.85 4.95
N GLY A 49 7.40 8.52 6.23
CA GLY A 49 7.97 9.24 7.36
C GLY A 49 7.29 8.90 8.67
N PRO A 50 7.83 9.34 9.80
CA PRO A 50 7.19 9.17 11.11
C PRO A 50 5.82 9.83 11.13
N CYS A 51 4.86 9.19 11.80
CA CYS A 51 3.51 9.74 11.95
C CYS A 51 2.90 9.38 13.31
N THR A 52 1.82 10.07 13.68
CA THR A 52 1.11 9.79 14.92
C THR A 52 0.18 8.60 14.77
N MET A 53 -0.13 7.92 15.89
CA MET A 53 -1.15 6.87 15.94
C MET A 53 -2.51 7.35 15.42
N SER A 54 -2.89 8.59 15.73
CA SER A 54 -4.14 9.19 15.24
C SER A 54 -4.13 9.44 13.74
N SER A 55 -2.98 9.80 13.16
CA SER A 55 -2.82 9.94 11.71
C SER A 55 -2.97 8.59 11.00
N LEU A 56 -2.41 7.51 11.57
CA LEU A 56 -2.57 6.15 11.06
C LEU A 56 -4.04 5.71 11.08
N ALA A 57 -4.75 5.96 12.19
CA ALA A 57 -6.16 5.61 12.34
C ALA A 57 -7.02 6.31 11.28
N ARG A 58 -6.82 7.60 11.07
CA ARG A 58 -7.51 8.37 10.03
C ARG A 58 -7.19 7.87 8.63
N HIS A 59 -5.91 7.62 8.34
CA HIS A 59 -5.48 7.15 7.02
C HIS A 59 -6.10 5.80 6.65
N GLN A 60 -6.24 4.90 7.63
CA GLN A 60 -6.82 3.57 7.42
C GLN A 60 -8.34 3.52 7.62
N ALA A 61 -8.97 4.64 7.97
CA ALA A 61 -10.40 4.73 8.29
C ALA A 61 -10.85 3.70 9.35
N VAL A 62 -10.02 3.48 10.38
CA VAL A 62 -10.29 2.54 11.48
C VAL A 62 -10.13 3.22 12.84
N SER A 63 -10.60 2.57 13.90
CA SER A 63 -10.47 3.08 15.26
C SER A 63 -9.03 3.06 15.78
N LEU A 64 -8.70 3.95 16.70
CA LEU A 64 -7.38 4.00 17.36
C LEU A 64 -7.01 2.67 18.05
N PRO A 65 -7.92 1.96 18.77
CA PRO A 65 -7.63 0.63 19.31
C PRO A 65 -7.25 -0.39 18.25
N THR A 66 -7.89 -0.35 17.07
CA THR A 66 -7.57 -1.25 15.94
C THR A 66 -6.16 -1.02 15.43
N VAL A 67 -5.79 0.25 15.22
CA VAL A 67 -4.41 0.62 14.83
C VAL A 67 -3.42 0.22 15.91
N SER A 68 -3.75 0.44 17.19
CA SER A 68 -2.85 0.08 18.29
C SER A 68 -2.49 -1.40 18.26
N LYS A 69 -3.46 -2.29 18.07
CA LYS A 69 -3.21 -3.74 17.94
C LYS A 69 -2.29 -4.07 16.76
N SER A 70 -2.51 -3.43 15.62
CA SER A 70 -1.68 -3.61 14.42
C SER A 70 -0.24 -3.15 14.66
N VAL A 71 -0.07 -1.95 15.22
CA VAL A 71 1.25 -1.37 15.55
C VAL A 71 1.96 -2.20 16.60
N ASP A 72 1.27 -2.64 17.67
CA ASP A 72 1.85 -3.48 18.72
C ASP A 72 2.43 -4.78 18.17
N MET A 73 1.75 -5.40 17.20
CA MET A 73 2.23 -6.60 16.54
C MET A 73 3.49 -6.32 15.72
N LEU A 74 3.53 -5.21 14.98
CA LEU A 74 4.69 -4.80 14.18
C LEU A 74 5.88 -4.37 15.05
N VAL A 75 5.63 -3.76 16.20
CA VAL A 75 6.65 -3.44 17.21
C VAL A 75 7.24 -4.72 17.81
N ARG A 76 6.40 -5.71 18.18
CA ARG A 76 6.88 -7.02 18.65
C ARG A 76 7.71 -7.77 17.61
N ARG A 77 7.44 -7.57 16.31
CA ARG A 77 8.28 -8.10 15.22
C ARG A 77 9.57 -7.30 15.01
N GLY A 78 9.77 -6.19 15.70
CA GLY A 78 10.91 -5.30 15.53
C GLY A 78 10.89 -4.48 14.23
N TRP A 79 9.73 -4.37 13.55
CA TRP A 79 9.60 -3.66 12.27
C TRP A 79 9.21 -2.20 12.45
N LEU A 80 8.53 -1.89 13.54
CA LEU A 80 8.19 -0.53 13.97
C LEU A 80 8.77 -0.27 15.34
N GLU A 81 9.01 1.01 15.61
CA GLU A 81 9.23 1.54 16.95
C GLU A 81 8.25 2.69 17.20
N ARG A 82 7.88 2.86 18.46
CA ARG A 82 7.01 3.93 18.90
C ARG A 82 7.61 4.67 20.08
N TRP A 83 7.33 5.97 20.15
CA TRP A 83 7.73 6.83 21.26
C TRP A 83 6.70 7.92 21.50
N VAL A 84 6.73 8.51 22.69
CA VAL A 84 5.93 9.69 23.01
C VAL A 84 6.65 10.92 22.47
N ASP A 85 5.93 11.81 21.77
CA ASP A 85 6.50 13.05 21.26
C ASP A 85 7.00 13.91 22.41
N LYS A 86 8.23 14.46 22.27
CA LYS A 86 8.86 15.28 23.30
C LYS A 86 8.21 16.66 23.43
N HIS A 87 7.60 17.15 22.36
CA HIS A 87 6.96 18.48 22.29
C HIS A 87 5.48 18.42 22.66
N ASP A 88 4.80 17.32 22.35
CA ASP A 88 3.41 17.09 22.76
C ASP A 88 3.21 15.65 23.22
N ARG A 89 3.25 15.46 24.56
CA ARG A 89 3.13 14.15 25.20
C ARG A 89 1.78 13.44 24.97
N ARG A 90 0.80 14.12 24.36
CA ARG A 90 -0.48 13.51 23.95
C ARG A 90 -0.32 12.70 22.68
N HIS A 91 0.78 12.85 21.95
CA HIS A 91 1.02 12.15 20.69
C HIS A 91 2.01 11.01 20.87
N THR A 92 1.59 9.83 20.47
CA THR A 92 2.47 8.68 20.25
C THR A 92 2.86 8.63 18.79
N MET A 93 4.15 8.71 18.54
CA MET A 93 4.77 8.65 17.22
C MET A 93 5.18 7.23 16.87
N VAL A 94 5.19 6.92 15.57
CA VAL A 94 5.58 5.61 15.02
C VAL A 94 6.50 5.82 13.81
N ARG A 95 7.54 4.99 13.70
CA ARG A 95 8.40 4.94 12.50
C ARG A 95 8.87 3.51 12.20
N LEU A 96 9.34 3.31 10.96
CA LEU A 96 10.04 2.07 10.59
C LEU A 96 11.41 1.98 11.27
N THR A 97 11.70 0.79 11.79
CA THR A 97 13.08 0.42 12.15
C THR A 97 13.90 0.12 10.88
N PRO A 98 15.24 0.02 10.97
CA PRO A 98 16.07 -0.49 9.88
C PRO A 98 15.60 -1.87 9.38
N GLN A 99 15.23 -2.77 10.31
CA GLN A 99 14.67 -4.09 9.98
C GLN A 99 13.32 -3.97 9.26
N GLY A 100 12.43 -3.09 9.72
CA GLY A 100 11.13 -2.84 9.07
C GLY A 100 11.28 -2.31 7.65
N ARG A 101 12.24 -1.41 7.42
CA ARG A 101 12.56 -0.94 6.06
C ARG A 101 13.03 -2.07 5.15
N LYS A 102 13.93 -2.93 5.65
CA LYS A 102 14.41 -4.10 4.89
C LYS A 102 13.25 -5.03 4.54
N VAL A 103 12.45 -5.42 5.50
CA VAL A 103 11.29 -6.32 5.29
C VAL A 103 10.31 -5.72 4.28
N LEU A 104 9.96 -4.44 4.40
CA LEU A 104 9.07 -3.77 3.45
C LEU A 104 9.67 -3.75 2.04
N GLY A 105 10.98 -3.51 1.91
CA GLY A 105 11.70 -3.58 0.64
C GLY A 105 11.65 -4.96 0.01
N ASP A 106 11.86 -6.01 0.81
CA ASP A 106 11.79 -7.40 0.36
C ASP A 106 10.37 -7.78 -0.10
N ILE A 107 9.35 -7.33 0.62
CA ILE A 107 7.94 -7.54 0.23
C ILE A 107 7.64 -6.84 -1.10
N LYS A 108 8.01 -5.55 -1.24
CA LYS A 108 7.81 -4.79 -2.48
C LYS A 108 8.49 -5.49 -3.67
N LYS A 109 9.74 -5.90 -3.52
CA LYS A 109 10.50 -6.59 -4.57
C LYS A 109 9.84 -7.91 -4.99
N ARG A 110 9.38 -8.72 -4.04
CA ARG A 110 8.67 -9.98 -4.33
C ARG A 110 7.34 -9.74 -5.04
N THR A 111 6.55 -8.78 -4.55
CA THR A 111 5.29 -8.40 -5.19
C THR A 111 5.51 -7.93 -6.63
N GLU A 112 6.53 -7.09 -6.86
CA GLU A 112 6.90 -6.66 -8.20
C GLU A 112 7.29 -7.86 -9.10
N GLN A 113 8.10 -8.78 -8.59
CA GLN A 113 8.48 -9.98 -9.33
C GLN A 113 7.27 -10.87 -9.67
N HIS A 114 6.30 -10.96 -8.75
CA HIS A 114 5.08 -11.71 -8.98
C HIS A 114 4.24 -11.08 -10.11
N VAL A 115 3.98 -9.77 -10.02
CA VAL A 115 3.26 -9.02 -11.06
C VAL A 115 4.01 -9.08 -12.40
N ARG A 116 5.35 -8.92 -12.39
CA ARG A 116 6.18 -9.04 -13.59
C ARG A 116 5.96 -10.37 -14.32
N ARG A 117 5.88 -11.49 -13.59
CA ARG A 117 5.62 -12.80 -14.20
C ARG A 117 4.27 -12.84 -14.92
N SER A 118 3.24 -12.23 -14.34
CA SER A 118 1.92 -12.13 -14.96
C SER A 118 1.91 -11.25 -16.21
N LEU A 119 2.85 -10.30 -16.32
CA LEU A 119 2.98 -9.42 -17.48
C LEU A 119 3.97 -9.94 -18.56
N THR A 120 4.63 -11.07 -18.30
CA THR A 120 5.59 -11.66 -19.26
C THR A 120 4.95 -12.02 -20.61
N PRO A 121 3.69 -12.53 -20.69
CA PRO A 121 3.08 -12.87 -21.98
C PRO A 121 2.77 -11.66 -22.87
N LEU A 122 2.77 -10.44 -22.32
CA LEU A 122 2.46 -9.23 -23.10
C LEU A 122 3.58 -8.94 -24.12
N THR A 123 3.18 -8.50 -25.29
CA THR A 123 4.09 -7.93 -26.30
C THR A 123 4.69 -6.61 -25.81
N VAL A 124 5.74 -6.15 -26.47
CA VAL A 124 6.36 -4.84 -26.16
C VAL A 124 5.32 -3.71 -26.28
N ALA A 125 4.56 -3.71 -27.38
CA ALA A 125 3.53 -2.68 -27.61
C ALA A 125 2.45 -2.66 -26.53
N GLU A 126 1.97 -3.82 -26.08
CA GLU A 126 0.97 -3.91 -24.98
C GLU A 126 1.54 -3.41 -23.66
N ARG A 127 2.82 -3.70 -23.36
CA ARG A 127 3.48 -3.15 -22.15
C ARG A 127 3.62 -1.63 -22.21
N GLU A 128 3.93 -1.07 -23.37
CA GLU A 128 4.01 0.38 -23.58
C GLU A 128 2.63 1.04 -23.40
N GLN A 129 1.59 0.45 -23.97
CA GLN A 129 0.19 0.90 -23.76
C GLN A 129 -0.21 0.84 -22.29
N LEU A 130 0.12 -0.24 -21.58
CA LEU A 130 -0.15 -0.38 -20.16
C LEU A 130 0.55 0.72 -19.34
N VAL A 131 1.83 0.95 -19.58
CA VAL A 131 2.58 2.02 -18.89
C VAL A 131 1.99 3.39 -19.20
N ALA A 132 1.60 3.66 -20.45
CA ALA A 132 0.95 4.91 -20.82
C ALA A 132 -0.39 5.11 -20.08
N ALA A 133 -1.22 4.06 -20.01
CA ALA A 133 -2.47 4.09 -19.25
C ALA A 133 -2.26 4.33 -17.76
N MET A 134 -1.25 3.67 -17.14
CA MET A 134 -0.91 3.90 -15.72
C MET A 134 -0.48 5.34 -15.45
N ARG A 135 0.28 5.97 -16.35
CA ARG A 135 0.66 7.40 -16.22
C ARG A 135 -0.55 8.32 -16.25
N VAL A 136 -1.54 8.04 -17.10
CA VAL A 136 -2.80 8.80 -17.13
C VAL A 136 -3.55 8.66 -15.79
N LEU A 137 -3.68 7.44 -15.28
CA LEU A 137 -4.32 7.17 -13.99
C LEU A 137 -3.61 7.85 -12.83
N THR A 138 -2.28 7.76 -12.77
CA THR A 138 -1.49 8.44 -11.74
C THR A 138 -1.74 9.94 -11.76
N ARG A 139 -1.74 10.57 -12.93
CA ARG A 139 -2.03 12.01 -13.06
C ARG A 139 -3.41 12.38 -12.54
N VAL A 140 -4.43 11.59 -12.83
CA VAL A 140 -5.81 11.87 -12.42
C VAL A 140 -6.02 11.63 -10.92
N LEU A 141 -5.45 10.54 -10.39
CA LEU A 141 -5.64 10.14 -8.99
C LEU A 141 -4.70 10.86 -8.01
N ALA A 142 -3.54 11.36 -8.49
CA ALA A 142 -2.59 12.12 -7.66
C ALA A 142 -2.90 13.64 -7.60
N MET A 143 -4.00 14.10 -8.19
CA MET A 143 -4.40 15.51 -8.07
C MET A 143 -4.77 15.87 -6.62
N PRO A 144 -4.41 17.10 -6.13
CA PRO A 144 -4.76 17.54 -4.77
C PRO A 144 -6.28 17.57 -4.62
N GLY A 145 -6.81 16.65 -3.83
CA GLY A 145 -8.25 16.39 -3.64
C GLY A 145 -8.57 14.89 -3.66
N GLY A 146 -7.74 14.06 -4.29
CA GLY A 146 -7.71 12.62 -4.08
C GLY A 146 -6.90 12.32 -2.81
N GLN A 147 -7.50 11.62 -1.88
CA GLN A 147 -6.82 11.16 -0.66
C GLN A 147 -5.51 10.46 -1.06
N GLU A 148 -4.40 10.89 -0.46
CA GLU A 148 -3.11 10.18 -0.58
C GLU A 148 -3.31 8.74 -0.10
N PHE A 149 -3.21 7.80 -1.06
CA PHE A 149 -3.15 6.37 -0.78
C PHE A 149 -1.77 5.97 -0.28
#